data_4cce902d06aeca715e87f6995daec886
#
_entry.id   4cce902d06aeca715e87f6995daec886
#
_cell.length_a   1.000
_cell.length_b   1.000
_cell.length_c   1.000
_cell.angle_alpha   90.00
_cell.angle_beta   90.00
_cell.angle_gamma   90.00
#
_symmetry.space_group_name_H-M   'P 1'
#
loop_
_entity.id
_entity.type
_entity.pdbx_description
1 polymer ?
#
loop_
_entity_poly.entity_id
_entity_poly.type
_entity_poly.pdbx_seq_one_letter_code
_entity_poly.pdbx_strand_id
1 'polypeptide(L)'
;MDAISDDELIAMYRTGDADAFDVLFDRHYRSVYSFALYMLSDRGRAEDILQETSLAVARTAKRYEPKGCFRTWLMRIVRNRCLNCLEAERVRRDALAGAAAGGAERAPSDPTPEQCAQARELSDRLGRCIADLPDRQREAIVLLAFEKMSYQQIAETLDLPVNTVKTLIHRARGGLARALENDEEISA
;
A
#
# COMPACT_ATOMS: atom_id res chain seq x y z
N MET A 1 -27.56 -5.52 13.44
CA MET A 1 -26.95 -6.68 12.76
C MET A 1 -25.46 -6.44 12.78
N ASP A 2 -24.74 -7.16 13.62
CA ASP A 2 -23.28 -7.07 13.66
C ASP A 2 -22.75 -7.59 12.31
N ALA A 3 -21.88 -6.80 11.68
CA ALA A 3 -21.27 -7.20 10.42
C ALA A 3 -20.36 -8.41 10.67
N ILE A 4 -20.49 -9.47 9.86
CA ILE A 4 -19.65 -10.67 9.91
C ILE A 4 -18.18 -10.23 9.90
N SER A 5 -17.38 -10.75 10.82
CA SER A 5 -15.95 -10.41 10.93
C SER A 5 -15.13 -11.02 9.79
N ASP A 6 -13.94 -10.47 9.54
CA ASP A 6 -13.04 -11.00 8.51
C ASP A 6 -12.62 -12.45 8.81
N ASP A 7 -12.43 -12.79 10.09
CA ASP A 7 -12.08 -14.16 10.51
C ASP A 7 -13.24 -15.15 10.29
N GLU A 8 -14.49 -14.71 10.45
CA GLU A 8 -15.66 -15.51 10.12
C GLU A 8 -15.81 -15.70 8.61
N LEU A 9 -15.64 -14.63 7.81
CA LEU A 9 -15.70 -14.72 6.34
C LEU A 9 -14.64 -15.68 5.79
N ILE A 10 -13.40 -15.62 6.29
CA ILE A 10 -12.37 -16.55 5.83
C ILE A 10 -12.64 -17.99 6.29
N ALA A 11 -13.27 -18.18 7.46
CA ALA A 11 -13.70 -19.50 7.91
C ALA A 11 -14.80 -20.07 6.99
N MET A 12 -15.79 -19.27 6.60
CA MET A 12 -16.83 -19.65 5.64
C MET A 12 -16.23 -20.01 4.27
N TYR A 13 -15.32 -19.21 3.77
CA TYR A 13 -14.59 -19.51 2.52
C TYR A 13 -13.85 -20.85 2.59
N ARG A 14 -13.20 -21.16 3.71
CA ARG A 14 -12.48 -22.43 3.93
C ARG A 14 -13.40 -23.64 3.92
N THR A 15 -14.66 -23.47 4.28
CA THR A 15 -15.70 -24.54 4.24
C THR A 15 -16.39 -24.64 2.89
N GLY A 16 -16.02 -23.80 1.91
CA GLY A 16 -16.50 -23.90 0.52
C GLY A 16 -17.46 -22.78 0.08
N ASP A 17 -17.72 -21.80 0.94
CA ASP A 17 -18.53 -20.64 0.59
C ASP A 17 -17.70 -19.60 -0.20
N ALA A 18 -17.83 -19.62 -1.53
CA ALA A 18 -17.09 -18.71 -2.42
C ALA A 18 -17.52 -17.25 -2.24
N ASP A 19 -18.80 -17.00 -1.98
CA ASP A 19 -19.35 -15.64 -1.84
C ASP A 19 -18.74 -14.93 -0.62
N ALA A 20 -18.39 -15.69 0.43
CA ALA A 20 -17.70 -15.14 1.60
C ALA A 20 -16.32 -14.55 1.25
N PHE A 21 -15.62 -15.12 0.25
CA PHE A 21 -14.36 -14.55 -0.22
C PHE A 21 -14.56 -13.23 -0.96
N ASP A 22 -15.58 -13.14 -1.80
CA ASP A 22 -15.88 -11.92 -2.55
C ASP A 22 -16.21 -10.78 -1.59
N VAL A 23 -17.04 -11.02 -0.58
CA VAL A 23 -17.38 -10.05 0.48
C VAL A 23 -16.12 -9.63 1.25
N LEU A 24 -15.27 -10.59 1.61
CA LEU A 24 -14.02 -10.33 2.34
C LEU A 24 -13.06 -9.47 1.49
N PHE A 25 -12.88 -9.83 0.22
CA PHE A 25 -11.95 -9.13 -0.66
C PHE A 25 -12.44 -7.73 -1.01
N ASP A 26 -13.73 -7.55 -1.28
CA ASP A 26 -14.36 -6.25 -1.54
C ASP A 26 -14.18 -5.28 -0.36
N ARG A 27 -14.22 -5.78 0.88
CA ARG A 27 -13.96 -4.98 2.07
C ARG A 27 -12.55 -4.41 2.12
N HIS A 28 -11.58 -5.15 1.61
CA HIS A 28 -10.15 -4.81 1.65
C HIS A 28 -9.59 -4.31 0.31
N TYR A 29 -10.36 -4.38 -0.77
CA TYR A 29 -9.94 -3.99 -2.12
C TYR A 29 -9.24 -2.63 -2.15
N ARG A 30 -9.90 -1.60 -1.59
CA ARG A 30 -9.34 -0.23 -1.57
C ARG A 30 -8.03 -0.14 -0.80
N SER A 31 -7.92 -0.84 0.32
CA SER A 31 -6.72 -0.89 1.14
C SER A 31 -5.54 -1.50 0.36
N VAL A 32 -5.76 -2.64 -0.29
CA VAL A 32 -4.75 -3.32 -1.10
C VAL A 32 -4.28 -2.44 -2.25
N TYR A 33 -5.24 -1.88 -3.00
CA TYR A 33 -4.93 -1.02 -4.14
C TYR A 33 -4.20 0.26 -3.73
N SER A 34 -4.69 0.97 -2.70
CA SER A 34 -4.07 2.21 -2.23
C SER A 34 -2.65 1.97 -1.73
N PHE A 35 -2.42 0.91 -0.95
CA PHE A 35 -1.08 0.57 -0.49
C PHE A 35 -0.14 0.30 -1.67
N ALA A 36 -0.56 -0.54 -2.62
CA ALA A 36 0.23 -0.85 -3.81
C ALA A 36 0.54 0.41 -4.64
N LEU A 37 -0.46 1.29 -4.82
CA LEU A 37 -0.30 2.53 -5.56
C LEU A 37 0.73 3.48 -4.90
N TYR A 38 0.68 3.65 -3.57
CA TYR A 38 1.66 4.48 -2.86
C TYR A 38 3.07 3.87 -2.85
N MET A 39 3.15 2.54 -2.84
CA MET A 39 4.45 1.85 -2.88
C MET A 39 5.09 1.90 -4.25
N LEU A 40 4.32 1.72 -5.32
CA LEU A 40 4.83 1.54 -6.68
C LEU A 40 4.75 2.82 -7.53
N SER A 41 3.89 3.77 -7.16
CA SER A 41 3.60 5.01 -7.90
C SER A 41 3.16 4.74 -9.35
N ASP A 42 2.57 3.58 -9.62
CA ASP A 42 2.14 3.10 -10.94
C ASP A 42 0.80 2.37 -10.80
N ARG A 43 -0.21 2.82 -11.54
CA ARG A 43 -1.58 2.28 -11.47
C ARG A 43 -1.68 0.87 -12.02
N GLY A 44 -1.08 0.63 -13.18
CA GLY A 44 -1.12 -0.69 -13.80
C GLY A 44 -0.50 -1.75 -12.91
N ARG A 45 0.65 -1.45 -12.33
CA ARG A 45 1.28 -2.34 -11.35
C ARG A 45 0.48 -2.50 -10.07
N ALA A 46 -0.17 -1.44 -9.60
CA ALA A 46 -1.04 -1.54 -8.42
C ALA A 46 -2.23 -2.47 -8.68
N GLU A 47 -2.79 -2.44 -9.90
CA GLU A 47 -3.84 -3.37 -10.35
C GLU A 47 -3.32 -4.80 -10.45
N ASP A 48 -2.12 -5.01 -11.01
CA ASP A 48 -1.48 -6.32 -11.04
C ASP A 48 -1.27 -6.89 -9.63
N ILE A 49 -0.72 -6.09 -8.72
CA ILE A 49 -0.54 -6.48 -7.30
C ILE A 49 -1.87 -6.83 -6.64
N LEU A 50 -2.93 -6.07 -6.94
CA LEU A 50 -4.27 -6.35 -6.42
C LEU A 50 -4.76 -7.72 -6.87
N GLN A 51 -4.68 -8.02 -8.17
CA GLN A 51 -5.09 -9.31 -8.73
C GLN A 51 -4.24 -10.46 -8.18
N GLU A 52 -2.92 -10.30 -8.15
CA GLU A 52 -2.03 -11.30 -7.59
C GLU A 52 -2.27 -11.54 -6.10
N THR A 53 -2.61 -10.48 -5.35
CA THR A 53 -2.94 -10.59 -3.92
C THR A 53 -4.22 -11.37 -3.72
N SER A 54 -5.26 -11.11 -4.50
CA SER A 54 -6.52 -11.87 -4.46
C SER A 54 -6.24 -13.37 -4.66
N LEU A 55 -5.48 -13.72 -5.70
CA LEU A 55 -5.11 -15.12 -5.97
C LEU A 55 -4.28 -15.73 -4.84
N ALA A 56 -3.37 -14.97 -4.24
CA ALA A 56 -2.56 -15.47 -3.14
C ALA A 56 -3.37 -15.71 -1.88
N VAL A 57 -4.28 -14.79 -1.54
CA VAL A 57 -5.20 -14.94 -0.40
C VAL A 57 -6.06 -16.19 -0.61
N ALA A 58 -6.67 -16.36 -1.78
CA ALA A 58 -7.49 -17.53 -2.10
C ALA A 58 -6.70 -18.85 -1.92
N ARG A 59 -5.44 -18.91 -2.40
CA ARG A 59 -4.58 -20.10 -2.28
C ARG A 59 -4.11 -20.36 -0.86
N THR A 60 -3.88 -19.32 -0.06
CA THR A 60 -3.29 -19.43 1.27
C THR A 60 -4.30 -19.37 2.40
N ALA A 61 -5.56 -19.06 2.10
CA ALA A 61 -6.66 -19.00 3.08
C ALA A 61 -6.77 -20.25 3.96
N LYS A 62 -6.52 -21.44 3.38
CA LYS A 62 -6.52 -22.71 4.13
C LYS A 62 -5.45 -22.77 5.23
N ARG A 63 -4.36 -22.00 5.08
CA ARG A 63 -3.24 -21.94 6.04
C ARG A 63 -3.34 -20.73 6.97
N TYR A 64 -4.33 -19.86 6.74
CA TYR A 64 -4.55 -18.74 7.64
C TYR A 64 -4.96 -19.26 9.02
N GLU A 65 -4.25 -18.86 10.04
CA GLU A 65 -4.59 -19.10 11.43
C GLU A 65 -5.03 -17.76 12.04
N PRO A 66 -6.22 -17.71 12.67
CA PRO A 66 -6.75 -16.47 13.27
C PRO A 66 -6.02 -16.12 14.57
N LYS A 67 -4.68 -16.02 14.53
CA LYS A 67 -3.80 -15.61 15.64
C LYS A 67 -3.60 -14.10 15.71
N GLY A 68 -4.26 -13.34 14.84
CA GLY A 68 -4.11 -11.91 14.72
C GLY A 68 -5.23 -11.29 13.90
N CYS A 69 -5.05 -10.05 13.49
CA CYS A 69 -5.99 -9.38 12.61
C CYS A 69 -5.75 -9.84 11.15
N PHE A 70 -6.79 -10.33 10.48
CA PHE A 70 -6.76 -10.70 9.04
C PHE A 70 -6.07 -9.61 8.21
N ARG A 71 -6.37 -8.36 8.50
CA ARG A 71 -5.79 -7.20 7.82
C ARG A 71 -4.27 -7.16 7.93
N THR A 72 -3.69 -7.45 9.09
CA THR A 72 -2.23 -7.50 9.27
C THR A 72 -1.59 -8.57 8.38
N TRP A 73 -2.22 -9.75 8.32
CA TRP A 73 -1.78 -10.85 7.46
C TRP A 73 -1.91 -10.48 5.97
N LEU A 74 -3.05 -9.90 5.55
CA LEU A 74 -3.26 -9.43 4.19
C LEU A 74 -2.21 -8.40 3.78
N MET A 75 -1.99 -7.36 4.60
CA MET A 75 -1.03 -6.29 4.29
C MET A 75 0.41 -6.81 4.22
N ARG A 76 0.75 -7.87 4.95
CA ARG A 76 2.04 -8.55 4.78
C ARG A 76 2.18 -9.19 3.41
N ILE A 77 1.13 -9.81 2.89
CA ILE A 77 1.12 -10.38 1.52
C ILE A 77 1.31 -9.28 0.48
N VAL A 78 0.50 -8.21 0.56
CA VAL A 78 0.57 -7.06 -0.36
C VAL A 78 1.96 -6.44 -0.36
N ARG A 79 2.48 -6.13 0.82
CA ARG A 79 3.82 -5.56 1.01
C ARG A 79 4.91 -6.40 0.35
N ASN A 80 4.91 -7.71 0.59
CA ASN A 80 5.93 -8.59 0.02
C ASN A 80 5.87 -8.60 -1.51
N ARG A 81 4.68 -8.52 -2.11
CA ARG A 81 4.52 -8.41 -3.55
C ARG A 81 5.04 -7.07 -4.08
N CYS A 82 4.72 -5.97 -3.44
CA CYS A 82 5.25 -4.66 -3.80
C CYS A 82 6.79 -4.65 -3.75
N LEU A 83 7.40 -5.20 -2.70
CA LEU A 83 8.85 -5.26 -2.57
C LEU A 83 9.49 -6.12 -3.66
N ASN A 84 8.90 -7.28 -3.99
CA ASN A 84 9.37 -8.12 -5.09
C ASN A 84 9.28 -7.40 -6.44
N CYS A 85 8.21 -6.64 -6.67
CA CYS A 85 8.05 -5.82 -7.87
C CYS A 85 9.14 -4.73 -7.96
N LEU A 86 9.38 -4.00 -6.87
CA LEU A 86 10.43 -2.96 -6.80
C LEU A 86 11.83 -3.54 -7.00
N GLU A 87 12.12 -4.69 -6.41
CA GLU A 87 13.42 -5.35 -6.58
C GLU A 87 13.63 -5.85 -8.02
N ALA A 88 12.61 -6.48 -8.61
CA ALA A 88 12.67 -6.89 -10.01
C ALA A 88 12.90 -5.70 -10.96
N GLU A 89 12.31 -4.56 -10.64
CA GLU A 89 12.49 -3.33 -11.39
C GLU A 89 13.89 -2.75 -11.22
N ARG A 90 14.41 -2.76 -10.00
CA ARG A 90 15.79 -2.36 -9.71
C ARG A 90 16.78 -3.20 -10.49
N VAL A 91 16.66 -4.52 -10.43
CA VAL A 91 17.52 -5.45 -11.21
C VAL A 91 17.43 -5.17 -12.70
N ARG A 92 16.22 -4.93 -13.24
CA ARG A 92 16.03 -4.59 -14.65
C ARG A 92 16.67 -3.25 -15.00
N ARG A 93 16.53 -2.24 -14.15
CA ARG A 93 17.14 -0.91 -14.34
C ARG A 93 18.67 -1.00 -14.30
N ASP A 94 19.23 -1.74 -13.36
CA ASP A 94 20.68 -1.95 -13.24
C ASP A 94 21.23 -2.72 -14.45
N ALA A 95 20.48 -3.69 -14.96
CA ALA A 95 20.83 -4.40 -16.18
C ALA A 95 20.73 -3.53 -17.45
N LEU A 96 19.83 -2.53 -17.45
CA LEU A 96 19.62 -1.57 -18.54
C LEU A 96 20.40 -0.27 -18.37
N ALA A 97 21.10 -0.05 -17.26
CA ALA A 97 21.89 1.16 -17.00
C ALA A 97 23.08 1.35 -17.97
N GLY A 98 23.20 0.46 -18.98
CA GLY A 98 23.96 0.70 -20.20
C GLY A 98 23.16 1.39 -21.33
N ALA A 99 21.85 1.64 -21.19
CA ALA A 99 20.98 2.27 -22.20
C ALA A 99 19.86 3.04 -21.49
N ALA A 100 19.93 4.37 -21.57
CA ALA A 100 18.93 5.43 -21.30
C ALA A 100 17.72 5.14 -20.39
N ALA A 101 17.56 6.04 -19.40
CA ALA A 101 16.44 6.14 -18.47
C ALA A 101 15.10 6.43 -19.17
N GLY A 102 14.09 5.58 -18.91
CA GLY A 102 12.70 5.83 -19.24
C GLY A 102 11.92 6.15 -17.95
N GLY A 103 11.38 7.36 -17.85
CA GLY A 103 10.56 7.81 -16.73
C GLY A 103 9.18 7.13 -16.74
N ALA A 104 8.70 6.77 -15.57
CA ALA A 104 7.35 6.25 -15.39
C ALA A 104 6.32 7.36 -15.57
N GLU A 105 5.40 7.21 -16.51
CA GLU A 105 4.26 8.10 -16.71
C GLU A 105 3.24 7.94 -15.59
N ARG A 106 2.91 9.05 -14.97
CA ARG A 106 1.80 9.17 -14.00
C ARG A 106 0.50 9.34 -14.75
N ALA A 107 -0.44 8.43 -14.60
CA ALA A 107 -1.77 8.58 -15.15
C ALA A 107 -2.68 9.39 -14.22
N PRO A 108 -3.51 10.32 -14.77
CA PRO A 108 -4.43 11.14 -14.00
C PRO A 108 -5.70 10.38 -13.60
N SER A 109 -6.33 10.76 -12.49
CA SER A 109 -7.58 10.18 -11.98
C SER A 109 -8.80 10.96 -12.46
N ASP A 110 -9.91 10.24 -12.70
CA ASP A 110 -11.20 10.77 -13.19
C ASP A 110 -12.00 11.62 -12.18
N PRO A 111 -13.00 12.36 -12.65
CA PRO A 111 -13.19 13.79 -12.48
C PRO A 111 -14.41 14.28 -11.71
N THR A 112 -14.38 15.55 -11.29
CA THR A 112 -15.39 16.63 -11.49
C THR A 112 -14.88 17.99 -10.99
N PRO A 113 -15.42 19.21 -11.46
CA PRO A 113 -14.50 20.19 -11.99
C PRO A 113 -13.99 21.19 -10.97
N GLU A 114 -13.79 21.85 -10.33
CA GLU A 114 -13.06 22.98 -9.71
C GLU A 114 -12.63 22.78 -8.24
N GLN A 115 -13.48 22.27 -7.37
CA GLN A 115 -13.07 21.92 -6.00
C GLN A 115 -12.28 20.59 -5.95
N CYS A 116 -12.52 19.74 -6.94
CA CYS A 116 -11.74 18.50 -7.12
C CYS A 116 -10.33 18.74 -7.67
N ALA A 117 -10.08 19.82 -8.43
CA ALA A 117 -8.76 20.09 -8.98
C ALA A 117 -7.73 20.39 -7.87
N GLN A 118 -8.06 21.25 -6.91
CA GLN A 118 -7.18 21.58 -5.79
C GLN A 118 -6.94 20.37 -4.85
N ALA A 119 -8.00 19.60 -4.57
CA ALA A 119 -7.87 18.38 -3.75
C ALA A 119 -7.04 17.31 -4.46
N ARG A 120 -7.13 17.22 -5.79
CA ARG A 120 -6.31 16.33 -6.62
C ARG A 120 -4.87 16.77 -6.67
N GLU A 121 -4.63 18.04 -6.93
CA GLU A 121 -3.28 18.61 -6.95
C GLU A 121 -2.56 18.36 -5.61
N LEU A 122 -3.25 18.59 -4.48
CA LEU A 122 -2.73 18.27 -3.16
C LEU A 122 -2.48 16.78 -2.97
N SER A 123 -3.39 15.93 -3.45
CA SER A 123 -3.23 14.47 -3.39
C SER A 123 -2.05 13.99 -4.23
N ASP A 124 -1.88 14.54 -5.43
CA ASP A 124 -0.77 14.23 -6.31
C ASP A 124 0.57 14.73 -5.74
N ARG A 125 0.58 15.93 -5.15
CA ARG A 125 1.74 16.45 -4.41
C ARG A 125 2.13 15.53 -3.26
N LEU A 126 1.16 15.17 -2.41
CA LEU A 126 1.40 14.25 -1.31
C LEU A 126 1.90 12.89 -1.81
N GLY A 127 1.33 12.36 -2.89
CA GLY A 127 1.78 11.12 -3.52
C GLY A 127 3.24 11.20 -3.97
N ARG A 128 3.68 12.33 -4.55
CA ARG A 128 5.09 12.56 -4.92
C ARG A 128 6.00 12.57 -3.69
N CYS A 129 5.64 13.36 -2.68
CA CYS A 129 6.43 13.42 -1.44
C CYS A 129 6.56 12.05 -0.74
N ILE A 130 5.49 11.24 -0.79
CA ILE A 130 5.53 9.87 -0.26
C ILE A 130 6.45 8.98 -1.11
N ALA A 131 6.42 9.10 -2.44
CA ALA A 131 7.26 8.33 -3.34
C ALA A 131 8.76 8.61 -3.15
N ASP A 132 9.13 9.81 -2.70
CA ASP A 132 10.51 10.21 -2.44
C ASP A 132 11.04 9.75 -1.09
N LEU A 133 10.18 9.22 -0.22
CA LEU A 133 10.62 8.65 1.06
C LEU A 133 11.41 7.35 0.85
N PRO A 134 12.41 7.07 1.70
CA PRO A 134 13.03 5.75 1.76
C PRO A 134 11.97 4.66 1.98
N ASP A 135 12.12 3.50 1.32
CA ASP A 135 11.10 2.45 1.27
C ASP A 135 10.50 2.08 2.63
N ARG A 136 11.34 1.87 3.65
CA ARG A 136 10.89 1.55 5.01
C ARG A 136 10.08 2.66 5.68
N GLN A 137 10.40 3.91 5.39
CA GLN A 137 9.64 5.07 5.90
C GLN A 137 8.31 5.18 5.17
N ARG A 138 8.31 4.95 3.86
CA ARG A 138 7.12 4.91 3.01
C ARG A 138 6.15 3.81 3.48
N GLU A 139 6.63 2.57 3.65
CA GLU A 139 5.83 1.46 4.19
C GLU A 139 5.15 1.85 5.50
N ALA A 140 5.93 2.35 6.47
CA ALA A 140 5.40 2.65 7.80
C ALA A 140 4.38 3.80 7.80
N ILE A 141 4.61 4.87 7.02
CA ILE A 141 3.70 6.01 6.99
C ILE A 141 2.41 5.70 6.23
N VAL A 142 2.48 4.91 5.16
CA VAL A 142 1.29 4.47 4.40
C VAL A 142 0.41 3.57 5.26
N LEU A 143 0.97 2.59 5.96
CA LEU A 143 0.22 1.73 6.88
C LEU A 143 -0.43 2.52 8.02
N LEU A 144 0.23 3.55 8.54
CA LEU A 144 -0.33 4.39 9.59
C LEU A 144 -1.44 5.31 9.08
N ALA A 145 -1.15 6.11 8.04
CA ALA A 145 -1.99 7.23 7.62
C ALA A 145 -3.20 6.77 6.80
N PHE A 146 -2.98 5.86 5.86
CA PHE A 146 -4.02 5.42 4.93
C PHE A 146 -4.71 4.14 5.41
N GLU A 147 -3.96 3.22 5.99
CA GLU A 147 -4.50 1.98 6.50
C GLU A 147 -4.93 2.07 7.98
N LYS A 148 -4.68 3.18 8.65
CA LYS A 148 -5.06 3.42 10.06
C LYS A 148 -4.64 2.28 11.00
N MET A 149 -3.53 1.62 10.71
CA MET A 149 -3.01 0.53 11.52
C MET A 149 -2.34 1.09 12.78
N SER A 150 -2.48 0.36 13.90
CA SER A 150 -1.75 0.68 15.11
C SER A 150 -0.25 0.41 14.95
N TYR A 151 0.59 1.05 15.76
CA TYR A 151 2.05 0.78 15.75
C TYR A 151 2.38 -0.70 15.95
N GLN A 152 1.58 -1.41 16.74
CA GLN A 152 1.75 -2.86 16.95
C GLN A 152 1.46 -3.63 15.66
N GLN A 153 0.35 -3.36 15.00
CA GLN A 153 -0.01 -3.99 13.73
C GLN A 153 1.01 -3.70 12.63
N ILE A 154 1.53 -2.45 12.57
CA ILE A 154 2.60 -2.08 11.64
C ILE A 154 3.88 -2.87 11.96
N ALA A 155 4.24 -3.00 13.23
CA ALA A 155 5.40 -3.77 13.67
C ALA A 155 5.30 -5.24 13.24
N GLU A 156 4.12 -5.84 13.41
CA GLU A 156 3.81 -7.20 12.96
C GLU A 156 3.85 -7.31 11.41
N THR A 157 3.29 -6.32 10.69
CA THR A 157 3.28 -6.31 9.21
C THR A 157 4.68 -6.19 8.64
N LEU A 158 5.52 -5.32 9.23
CA LEU A 158 6.88 -5.04 8.75
C LEU A 158 7.92 -6.02 9.29
N ASP A 159 7.56 -6.86 10.27
CA ASP A 159 8.47 -7.71 11.03
C ASP A 159 9.60 -6.90 11.69
N LEU A 160 9.21 -5.86 12.43
CA LEU A 160 10.09 -4.91 13.09
C LEU A 160 9.67 -4.66 14.54
N PRO A 161 10.61 -4.31 15.44
CA PRO A 161 10.25 -3.82 16.77
C PRO A 161 9.40 -2.54 16.72
N VAL A 162 8.43 -2.41 17.62
CA VAL A 162 7.54 -1.22 17.70
C VAL A 162 8.33 0.09 17.81
N ASN A 163 9.44 0.10 18.54
CA ASN A 163 10.28 1.30 18.67
C ASN A 163 10.94 1.69 17.35
N THR A 164 11.31 0.72 16.51
CA THR A 164 11.79 0.96 15.15
C THR A 164 10.69 1.59 14.29
N VAL A 165 9.47 1.07 14.36
CA VAL A 165 8.31 1.64 13.66
C VAL A 165 8.05 3.09 14.06
N LYS A 166 8.09 3.41 15.37
CA LYS A 166 7.97 4.79 15.86
C LYS A 166 9.02 5.71 15.24
N THR A 167 10.26 5.25 15.17
CA THR A 167 11.37 6.00 14.58
C THR A 167 11.17 6.22 13.08
N LEU A 168 10.76 5.18 12.34
CA LEU A 168 10.47 5.27 10.91
C LEU A 168 9.36 6.29 10.63
N ILE A 169 8.26 6.24 11.38
CA ILE A 169 7.13 7.16 11.24
C ILE A 169 7.55 8.59 11.58
N HIS A 170 8.34 8.78 12.64
CA HIS A 170 8.84 10.11 13.00
C HIS A 170 9.70 10.71 11.87
N ARG A 171 10.63 9.93 11.32
CA ARG A 171 11.47 10.35 10.20
C ARG A 171 10.67 10.61 8.92
N ALA A 172 9.69 9.74 8.62
CA ALA A 172 8.81 9.92 7.47
C ALA A 172 8.03 11.25 7.56
N ARG A 173 7.44 11.55 8.73
CA ARG A 173 6.73 12.82 8.97
C ARG A 173 7.64 14.03 8.78
N GLY A 174 8.86 13.98 9.31
CA GLY A 174 9.84 15.05 9.12
C GLY A 174 10.29 15.20 7.67
N GLY A 175 10.39 14.11 6.92
CA GLY A 175 10.67 14.12 5.49
C GLY A 175 9.53 14.76 4.68
N LEU A 176 8.30 14.35 4.96
CA LEU A 176 7.10 14.89 4.30
C LEU A 176 6.90 16.39 4.59
N ALA A 177 7.09 16.82 5.84
CA ALA A 177 6.96 18.24 6.18
C ALA A 177 7.92 19.10 5.35
N ARG A 178 9.19 18.74 5.31
CA ARG A 178 10.21 19.46 4.51
C ARG A 178 9.92 19.43 3.01
N ALA A 179 9.44 18.30 2.49
CA ALA A 179 9.13 18.19 1.07
C ALA A 179 7.94 19.08 0.68
N LEU A 180 6.92 19.19 1.54
CA LEU A 180 5.77 20.04 1.32
C LEU A 180 6.12 21.53 1.44
N GLU A 181 6.98 21.93 2.38
CA GLU A 181 7.48 23.30 2.52
C GLU A 181 8.27 23.74 1.28
N ASN A 182 9.20 22.91 0.80
CA ASN A 182 9.98 23.21 -0.40
C ASN A 182 9.11 23.33 -1.68
N ASP A 183 8.05 22.53 -1.80
CA ASP A 183 7.12 22.59 -2.93
C ASP A 183 6.29 23.92 -2.95
N GLU A 184 6.01 24.49 -1.77
CA GLU A 184 5.32 25.79 -1.66
C GLU A 184 6.22 26.94 -2.09
N GLU A 185 7.51 26.89 -1.78
CA GLU A 185 8.49 27.92 -2.21
C GLU A 185 8.74 27.93 -3.72
N ILE A 186 8.60 26.78 -4.39
CA ILE A 186 8.78 26.67 -5.86
C ILE A 186 7.53 27.12 -6.63
N SER A 187 6.35 27.10 -5.98
CA SER A 187 5.06 27.41 -6.58
C SER A 187 4.62 28.85 -6.34
N ALA A 188 5.35 29.64 -5.56
CA ALA A 188 5.11 31.05 -5.25
C ALA A 188 6.00 31.98 -6.10
#